data_11d064c405d51226f0f0f21d68e141b5
#
_entry.id   11d064c405d51226f0f0f21d68e141b5
#
_cell.length_a   1.000
_cell.length_b   1.000
_cell.length_c   1.000
_cell.angle_alpha   90.00
_cell.angle_beta   90.00
_cell.angle_gamma   90.00
#
_symmetry.space_group_name_H-M   'P 1'
#
loop_
_entity.id
_entity.type
_entity.pdbx_description
1 polymer ?
#
loop_
_entity_poly.entity_id
_entity_poly.type
_entity_poly.pdbx_seq_one_letter_code
_entity_poly.pdbx_strand_id
1 'polypeptide(L)'
;MMLTRRTLLTGAVAASGAMALAPARAEPILTDDGLYKEPWFLESFLDLADDLEGAGKEGKRFVVMWELKGCPYCKETHLVNFARADIADYIKSNFVVLQLNIIGSRKVTDFDGAEISEKDLAAKYDVRYTPTLQFFPERAAPLKALAPAKREVARAPGYLRPGDFLALFRFVREKAYEGKSFRDFLKTLPS
;
A
#
# COMPACT_ATOMS: atom_id res chain seq x y z
N MET A 1 -51.09 -67.89 -3.48
CA MET A 1 -51.08 -66.62 -2.71
C MET A 1 -49.64 -66.30 -2.43
N MET A 2 -48.99 -65.44 -3.31
CA MET A 2 -47.56 -65.04 -3.23
C MET A 2 -47.49 -63.61 -2.86
N LEU A 3 -46.91 -63.26 -1.71
CA LEU A 3 -46.64 -61.96 -1.21
C LEU A 3 -45.24 -61.49 -1.70
N THR A 4 -45.19 -60.45 -2.55
CA THR A 4 -43.97 -59.83 -3.00
C THR A 4 -43.51 -58.75 -2.00
N ARG A 5 -42.34 -58.92 -1.37
CA ARG A 5 -41.70 -57.92 -0.53
C ARG A 5 -41.01 -56.87 -1.42
N ARG A 6 -41.46 -55.61 -1.39
CA ARG A 6 -40.78 -54.46 -1.96
C ARG A 6 -39.78 -53.89 -0.93
N THR A 7 -38.50 -54.01 -1.23
CA THR A 7 -37.43 -53.38 -0.45
C THR A 7 -37.26 -51.92 -0.93
N LEU A 8 -37.51 -50.99 -0.04
CA LEU A 8 -37.22 -49.57 -0.27
C LEU A 8 -35.76 -49.31 0.09
N LEU A 9 -34.94 -48.99 -0.90
CA LEU A 9 -33.58 -48.46 -0.73
C LEU A 9 -33.65 -46.94 -0.51
N THR A 10 -33.45 -46.51 0.72
CA THR A 10 -33.26 -45.07 1.05
C THR A 10 -31.80 -44.71 0.80
N GLY A 11 -31.53 -43.99 -0.29
CA GLY A 11 -30.22 -43.43 -0.59
C GLY A 11 -29.97 -42.21 0.29
N ALA A 12 -28.98 -42.29 1.18
CA ALA A 12 -28.47 -41.12 1.90
C ALA A 12 -27.54 -40.32 0.97
N VAL A 13 -27.95 -39.12 0.59
CA VAL A 13 -27.08 -38.18 -0.11
C VAL A 13 -26.21 -37.48 0.93
N ALA A 14 -24.94 -37.84 0.97
CA ALA A 14 -23.93 -37.14 1.76
C ALA A 14 -23.58 -35.83 1.05
N ALA A 15 -24.07 -34.72 1.57
CA ALA A 15 -23.66 -33.36 1.12
C ALA A 15 -22.23 -33.08 1.65
N SER A 16 -21.22 -33.30 0.82
CA SER A 16 -19.84 -32.90 1.11
C SER A 16 -19.76 -31.37 1.00
N GLY A 17 -19.86 -30.69 2.13
CA GLY A 17 -19.59 -29.25 2.21
C GLY A 17 -18.11 -28.98 1.93
N ALA A 18 -17.79 -28.44 0.76
CA ALA A 18 -16.47 -27.90 0.48
C ALA A 18 -16.25 -26.66 1.35
N MET A 19 -15.50 -26.82 2.42
CA MET A 19 -15.05 -25.73 3.26
C MET A 19 -14.00 -24.94 2.46
N ALA A 20 -14.39 -23.81 1.87
CA ALA A 20 -13.47 -22.92 1.18
C ALA A 20 -12.49 -22.36 2.22
N LEU A 21 -11.25 -22.86 2.21
CA LEU A 21 -10.15 -22.27 2.95
C LEU A 21 -9.92 -20.87 2.38
N ALA A 22 -10.24 -19.82 3.15
CA ALA A 22 -9.84 -18.48 2.84
C ALA A 22 -8.29 -18.46 2.71
N PRO A 23 -7.73 -17.82 1.67
CA PRO A 23 -6.28 -17.76 1.52
C PRO A 23 -5.66 -17.13 2.76
N ALA A 24 -4.72 -17.85 3.38
CA ALA A 24 -3.95 -17.32 4.49
C ALA A 24 -3.25 -16.05 4.03
N ARG A 25 -3.49 -14.95 4.75
CA ARG A 25 -2.86 -13.68 4.45
C ARG A 25 -1.38 -13.78 4.82
N ALA A 26 -0.51 -13.39 3.90
CA ALA A 26 0.92 -13.30 4.20
C ALA A 26 1.14 -12.21 5.27
N GLU A 27 1.81 -12.59 6.35
CA GLU A 27 2.20 -11.66 7.41
C GLU A 27 3.34 -10.76 6.95
N PRO A 28 3.48 -9.53 7.50
CA PRO A 28 4.60 -8.66 7.20
C PRO A 28 5.92 -9.32 7.63
N ILE A 29 6.95 -9.15 6.82
CA ILE A 29 8.29 -9.66 7.08
C ILE A 29 9.04 -8.61 7.90
N LEU A 30 9.84 -9.03 8.87
CA LEU A 30 10.82 -8.15 9.51
C LEU A 30 12.12 -8.22 8.71
N THR A 31 12.52 -7.09 8.12
CA THR A 31 13.73 -6.98 7.30
C THR A 31 15.00 -6.91 8.16
N ASP A 32 16.17 -7.13 7.55
CA ASP A 32 17.46 -7.11 8.28
C ASP A 32 17.75 -5.73 8.91
N ASP A 33 17.30 -4.66 8.30
CA ASP A 33 17.39 -3.29 8.84
C ASP A 33 16.28 -2.97 9.85
N GLY A 34 15.43 -3.95 10.20
CA GLY A 34 14.46 -3.92 11.28
C GLY A 34 13.19 -3.16 10.96
N LEU A 35 12.82 -3.04 9.69
CA LEU A 35 11.53 -2.55 9.24
C LEU A 35 10.52 -3.70 9.08
N TYR A 36 9.24 -3.42 9.30
CA TYR A 36 8.17 -4.31 8.83
C TYR A 36 7.94 -4.07 7.34
N LYS A 37 7.81 -5.13 6.53
CA LYS A 37 7.59 -5.03 5.09
C LYS A 37 6.48 -5.97 4.66
N GLU A 38 5.54 -5.47 3.89
CA GLU A 38 4.54 -6.34 3.26
C GLU A 38 5.18 -7.11 2.10
N PRO A 39 4.90 -8.43 1.94
CA PRO A 39 5.47 -9.24 0.85
C PRO A 39 5.14 -8.74 -0.55
N TRP A 40 4.12 -7.90 -0.69
CA TRP A 40 3.66 -7.32 -1.96
C TRP A 40 4.17 -5.90 -2.20
N PHE A 41 5.00 -5.34 -1.31
CA PHE A 41 5.69 -4.08 -1.57
C PHE A 41 6.67 -4.22 -2.72
N LEU A 42 6.91 -3.14 -3.43
CA LEU A 42 7.80 -3.12 -4.57
C LEU A 42 9.23 -3.54 -4.19
N GLU A 43 9.76 -4.52 -4.90
CA GLU A 43 11.21 -4.78 -4.96
C GLU A 43 11.78 -3.90 -6.06
N SER A 44 12.46 -2.84 -5.66
CA SER A 44 12.93 -1.77 -6.54
C SER A 44 14.45 -1.76 -6.67
N PHE A 45 14.94 -1.32 -7.84
CA PHE A 45 16.33 -0.90 -8.01
C PHE A 45 16.59 0.53 -7.50
N LEU A 46 15.58 1.14 -6.86
CA LEU A 46 15.63 2.45 -6.23
C LEU A 46 15.86 3.61 -7.20
N ASP A 47 15.32 3.53 -8.41
CA ASP A 47 15.12 4.66 -9.31
C ASP A 47 13.65 5.10 -9.24
N LEU A 48 13.41 6.26 -8.66
CA LEU A 48 12.03 6.75 -8.42
C LEU A 48 11.28 7.06 -9.71
N ALA A 49 12.00 7.46 -10.77
CA ALA A 49 11.36 7.75 -12.05
C ALA A 49 10.93 6.46 -12.75
N ASP A 50 11.78 5.44 -12.74
CA ASP A 50 11.48 4.13 -13.31
C ASP A 50 10.35 3.43 -12.53
N ASP A 51 10.36 3.50 -11.20
CA ASP A 51 9.33 2.94 -10.33
C ASP A 51 7.96 3.59 -10.59
N LEU A 52 7.92 4.92 -10.70
CA LEU A 52 6.69 5.66 -11.02
C LEU A 52 6.15 5.32 -12.41
N GLU A 53 7.00 5.29 -13.43
CA GLU A 53 6.59 4.92 -14.79
C GLU A 53 6.18 3.43 -14.86
N GLY A 54 6.83 2.55 -14.09
CA GLY A 54 6.45 1.16 -13.93
C GLY A 54 5.04 1.02 -13.36
N ALA A 55 4.75 1.71 -12.27
CA ALA A 55 3.40 1.76 -11.69
C ALA A 55 2.36 2.26 -12.69
N GLY A 56 2.69 3.31 -13.45
CA GLY A 56 1.82 3.85 -14.49
C GLY A 56 1.50 2.85 -15.61
N LYS A 57 2.45 2.03 -16.03
CA LYS A 57 2.24 0.95 -17.03
C LYS A 57 1.26 -0.12 -16.52
N GLU A 58 1.22 -0.35 -15.22
CA GLU A 58 0.25 -1.26 -14.59
C GLU A 58 -1.11 -0.60 -14.32
N GLY A 59 -1.30 0.67 -14.68
CA GLY A 59 -2.50 1.44 -14.36
C GLY A 59 -2.65 1.77 -12.88
N LYS A 60 -1.55 1.66 -12.12
CA LYS A 60 -1.49 1.95 -10.68
C LYS A 60 -0.86 3.31 -10.39
N ARG A 61 -1.02 3.77 -9.15
CA ARG A 61 -0.38 4.96 -8.61
C ARG A 61 0.87 4.57 -7.84
N PHE A 62 1.83 5.48 -7.75
CA PHE A 62 3.06 5.29 -7.00
C PHE A 62 3.02 6.02 -5.66
N VAL A 63 3.45 5.34 -4.61
CA VAL A 63 3.56 5.89 -3.25
C VAL A 63 4.86 5.42 -2.61
N VAL A 64 5.56 6.34 -1.96
CA VAL A 64 6.69 6.04 -1.08
C VAL A 64 6.20 6.04 0.36
N MET A 65 6.47 4.94 1.08
CA MET A 65 6.23 4.80 2.51
C MET A 65 7.57 4.92 3.25
N TRP A 66 7.72 6.00 3.99
CA TRP A 66 8.88 6.28 4.82
C TRP A 66 8.73 5.70 6.20
N GLU A 67 9.70 4.91 6.63
CA GLU A 67 9.66 4.20 7.90
C GLU A 67 10.98 4.30 8.67
N LEU A 68 10.97 3.80 9.91
CA LEU A 68 12.12 3.79 10.80
C LEU A 68 12.08 2.52 11.67
N LYS A 69 13.23 1.91 11.87
CA LYS A 69 13.39 0.81 12.83
C LYS A 69 12.92 1.24 14.22
N GLY A 70 12.11 0.37 14.85
CA GLY A 70 11.57 0.61 16.19
C GLY A 70 10.44 1.64 16.27
N CYS A 71 9.94 2.12 15.16
CA CYS A 71 8.79 3.03 15.09
C CYS A 71 7.49 2.28 15.46
N PRO A 72 6.82 2.59 16.56
CA PRO A 72 5.61 1.88 16.98
C PRO A 72 4.44 2.08 16.02
N TYR A 73 4.28 3.28 15.46
CA TYR A 73 3.22 3.59 14.50
C TYR A 73 3.46 2.97 13.11
N CYS A 74 4.73 2.75 12.72
CA CYS A 74 5.03 1.97 11.52
C CYS A 74 4.59 0.52 11.71
N LYS A 75 4.97 -0.10 12.83
CA LYS A 75 4.48 -1.43 13.22
C LYS A 75 2.96 -1.50 13.23
N GLU A 76 2.28 -0.52 13.81
CA GLU A 76 0.82 -0.47 13.87
C GLU A 76 0.21 -0.37 12.46
N THR A 77 0.80 0.39 11.54
CA THR A 77 0.35 0.48 10.14
C THR A 77 0.37 -0.90 9.48
N HIS A 78 1.42 -1.69 9.70
CA HIS A 78 1.51 -3.04 9.15
C HIS A 78 0.52 -4.01 9.81
N LEU A 79 0.50 -4.06 11.14
CA LEU A 79 -0.26 -5.07 11.88
C LEU A 79 -1.75 -4.75 12.03
N VAL A 80 -2.17 -3.49 11.78
CA VAL A 80 -3.56 -3.06 11.88
C VAL A 80 -4.12 -2.66 10.51
N ASN A 81 -3.48 -1.72 9.80
CA ASN A 81 -4.03 -1.21 8.55
C ASN A 81 -3.85 -2.21 7.41
N PHE A 82 -2.63 -2.62 7.12
CA PHE A 82 -2.36 -3.60 6.06
C PHE A 82 -2.85 -5.01 6.42
N ALA A 83 -3.05 -5.33 7.69
CA ALA A 83 -3.67 -6.57 8.11
C ALA A 83 -5.15 -6.68 7.70
N ARG A 84 -5.84 -5.59 7.39
CA ARG A 84 -7.22 -5.61 6.88
C ARG A 84 -7.25 -5.96 5.40
N ALA A 85 -8.06 -6.95 5.05
CA ALA A 85 -8.19 -7.42 3.66
C ALA A 85 -8.71 -6.32 2.73
N ASP A 86 -9.74 -5.60 3.14
CA ASP A 86 -10.34 -4.52 2.36
C ASP A 86 -9.34 -3.39 2.02
N ILE A 87 -8.44 -3.08 2.95
CA ILE A 87 -7.39 -2.07 2.77
C ILE A 87 -6.28 -2.58 1.86
N ALA A 88 -5.67 -3.72 2.22
CA ALA A 88 -4.53 -4.21 1.46
C ALA A 88 -4.90 -4.62 0.03
N ASP A 89 -6.07 -5.21 -0.19
CA ASP A 89 -6.50 -5.60 -1.54
C ASP A 89 -6.82 -4.38 -2.40
N TYR A 90 -7.40 -3.32 -1.80
CA TYR A 90 -7.56 -2.05 -2.48
C TYR A 90 -6.21 -1.43 -2.88
N ILE A 91 -5.25 -1.40 -1.94
CA ILE A 91 -3.93 -0.81 -2.19
C ILE A 91 -3.17 -1.62 -3.25
N LYS A 92 -3.08 -2.93 -3.13
CA LYS A 92 -2.43 -3.81 -4.13
C LYS A 92 -3.00 -3.64 -5.54
N SER A 93 -4.31 -3.46 -5.63
CA SER A 93 -4.99 -3.30 -6.93
C SER A 93 -4.77 -1.93 -7.56
N ASN A 94 -4.48 -0.90 -6.78
CA ASN A 94 -4.46 0.48 -7.24
C ASN A 94 -3.13 1.20 -7.07
N PHE A 95 -2.19 0.64 -6.28
CA PHE A 95 -0.93 1.28 -5.94
C PHE A 95 0.26 0.33 -6.03
N VAL A 96 1.40 0.90 -6.35
CA VAL A 96 2.73 0.33 -6.11
C VAL A 96 3.32 1.08 -4.93
N VAL A 97 3.73 0.34 -3.89
CA VAL A 97 4.27 0.90 -2.64
C VAL A 97 5.76 0.60 -2.56
N LEU A 98 6.58 1.64 -2.57
CA LEU A 98 8.01 1.57 -2.28
C LEU A 98 8.25 1.92 -0.81
N GLN A 99 8.95 1.06 -0.09
CA GLN A 99 9.36 1.32 1.29
C GLN A 99 10.78 1.89 1.34
N LEU A 100 10.95 3.01 2.05
CA LEU A 100 12.24 3.62 2.31
C LEU A 100 12.45 3.86 3.81
N ASN A 101 13.73 3.77 4.23
CA ASN A 101 14.14 4.02 5.60
C ASN A 101 14.62 5.46 5.76
N ILE A 102 13.98 6.26 6.63
CA ILE A 102 14.33 7.68 6.84
C ILE A 102 15.79 7.93 7.27
N ILE A 103 16.48 6.91 7.79
CA ILE A 103 17.89 6.94 8.16
C ILE A 103 18.74 5.98 7.34
N GLY A 104 18.18 5.40 6.28
CA GLY A 104 18.83 4.38 5.47
C GLY A 104 19.99 4.92 4.64
N SER A 105 20.88 4.00 4.25
CA SER A 105 22.09 4.30 3.47
C SER A 105 22.04 3.80 2.04
N ARG A 106 20.98 3.06 1.64
CA ARG A 106 20.83 2.60 0.26
C ARG A 106 20.82 3.81 -0.68
N LYS A 107 21.44 3.67 -1.85
CA LYS A 107 21.42 4.71 -2.87
C LYS A 107 20.09 4.71 -3.59
N VAL A 108 19.49 5.87 -3.72
CA VAL A 108 18.23 6.11 -4.44
C VAL A 108 18.48 7.17 -5.49
N THR A 109 18.08 6.90 -6.73
CA THR A 109 18.05 7.88 -7.82
C THR A 109 16.74 8.65 -7.74
N ASP A 110 16.83 9.95 -7.45
CA ASP A 110 15.67 10.84 -7.39
C ASP A 110 15.20 11.26 -8.80
N PHE A 111 14.03 11.83 -8.93
CA PHE A 111 13.42 12.29 -10.19
C PHE A 111 14.28 13.28 -10.98
N ASP A 112 15.20 14.01 -10.34
CA ASP A 112 16.17 14.88 -11.03
C ASP A 112 17.46 14.16 -11.45
N GLY A 113 17.56 12.86 -11.21
CA GLY A 113 18.73 12.02 -11.52
C GLY A 113 19.82 12.08 -10.45
N ALA A 114 19.61 12.75 -9.32
CA ALA A 114 20.58 12.74 -8.22
C ALA A 114 20.57 11.37 -7.50
N GLU A 115 21.73 10.72 -7.44
CA GLU A 115 21.91 9.50 -6.65
C GLU A 115 22.39 9.85 -5.25
N ILE A 116 21.49 9.71 -4.26
CA ILE A 116 21.73 10.08 -2.87
C ILE A 116 21.27 8.97 -1.91
N SER A 117 21.66 9.04 -0.64
CA SER A 117 21.19 8.06 0.35
C SER A 117 19.70 8.25 0.66
N GLU A 118 19.02 7.20 1.14
CA GLU A 118 17.64 7.31 1.63
C GLU A 118 17.50 8.44 2.66
N LYS A 119 18.48 8.54 3.57
CA LYS A 119 18.53 9.61 4.59
C LYS A 119 18.59 11.01 3.95
N ASP A 120 19.43 11.20 2.95
CA ASP A 120 19.57 12.48 2.28
C ASP A 120 18.34 12.80 1.42
N LEU A 121 17.73 11.76 0.83
CA LEU A 121 16.48 11.88 0.11
C LEU A 121 15.32 12.28 1.06
N ALA A 122 15.23 11.66 2.24
CA ALA A 122 14.26 12.05 3.26
C ALA A 122 14.44 13.53 3.67
N ALA A 123 15.69 13.96 3.89
CA ALA A 123 16.00 15.37 4.16
C ALA A 123 15.63 16.29 3.00
N LYS A 124 15.94 15.92 1.76
CA LYS A 124 15.60 16.67 0.54
C LYS A 124 14.10 16.91 0.39
N TYR A 125 13.27 15.91 0.79
CA TYR A 125 11.81 16.00 0.76
C TYR A 125 11.20 16.46 2.09
N ASP A 126 12.00 16.88 3.06
CA ASP A 126 11.56 17.33 4.40
C ASP A 126 10.66 16.26 5.11
N VAL A 127 11.05 15.00 5.00
CA VAL A 127 10.38 13.90 5.72
C VAL A 127 10.96 13.81 7.13
N ARG A 128 10.16 14.14 8.13
CA ARG A 128 10.60 14.23 9.54
C ARG A 128 9.92 13.24 10.47
N TYR A 129 8.85 12.62 10.03
CA TYR A 129 8.03 11.72 10.84
C TYR A 129 7.87 10.37 10.15
N THR A 130 7.67 9.33 10.94
CA THR A 130 7.37 7.98 10.44
C THR A 130 6.16 7.38 11.18
N PRO A 131 5.31 6.64 10.46
CA PRO A 131 5.32 6.49 9.02
C PRO A 131 4.97 7.80 8.30
N THR A 132 5.48 8.01 7.08
CA THR A 132 4.97 9.06 6.18
C THR A 132 4.64 8.42 4.84
N LEU A 133 3.44 8.65 4.34
CA LEU A 133 3.03 8.30 2.99
C LEU A 133 3.20 9.51 2.09
N GLN A 134 3.92 9.35 0.99
CA GLN A 134 4.20 10.38 0.02
C GLN A 134 3.75 9.91 -1.37
N PHE A 135 2.76 10.58 -1.94
CA PHE A 135 2.14 10.19 -3.21
C PHE A 135 2.60 11.08 -4.34
N PHE A 136 2.88 10.47 -5.47
CA PHE A 136 3.36 11.14 -6.67
C PHE A 136 2.30 11.17 -7.78
N PRO A 137 2.41 12.07 -8.77
CA PRO A 137 1.51 12.11 -9.92
C PRO A 137 1.69 10.86 -10.81
N GLU A 138 1.03 10.83 -11.96
CA GLU A 138 1.02 9.64 -12.85
C GLU A 138 2.27 9.53 -13.75
N ARG A 139 3.07 10.60 -13.88
CA ARG A 139 4.19 10.68 -14.82
C ARG A 139 5.42 11.28 -14.17
N ALA A 140 6.56 10.67 -14.41
CA ALA A 140 7.83 11.11 -13.86
C ALA A 140 8.44 12.34 -14.60
N ALA A 141 8.27 12.37 -15.92
CA ALA A 141 8.94 13.35 -16.77
C ALA A 141 8.81 14.82 -16.31
N PRO A 142 7.63 15.32 -15.88
CA PRO A 142 7.50 16.69 -15.38
C PRO A 142 8.24 16.95 -14.06
N LEU A 143 8.49 15.91 -13.25
CA LEU A 143 9.03 16.05 -11.89
C LEU A 143 10.49 16.47 -11.87
N LYS A 144 11.24 16.13 -12.93
CA LYS A 144 12.67 16.45 -13.04
C LYS A 144 12.96 17.94 -12.84
N ALA A 145 12.12 18.79 -13.40
CA ALA A 145 12.29 20.26 -13.34
C ALA A 145 11.68 20.91 -12.11
N LEU A 146 10.92 20.16 -11.30
CA LEU A 146 10.22 20.69 -10.14
C LEU A 146 11.07 20.63 -8.88
N ALA A 147 10.92 21.63 -8.01
CA ALA A 147 11.45 21.56 -6.65
C ALA A 147 10.82 20.37 -5.89
N PRO A 148 11.53 19.70 -4.96
CA PRO A 148 11.03 18.51 -4.25
C PRO A 148 9.63 18.67 -3.66
N ALA A 149 9.34 19.80 -3.02
CA ALA A 149 8.02 20.09 -2.43
C ALA A 149 6.88 20.25 -3.46
N LYS A 150 7.19 20.30 -4.74
CA LYS A 150 6.21 20.40 -5.85
C LYS A 150 6.02 19.10 -6.60
N ARG A 151 6.75 18.04 -6.23
CA ARG A 151 6.73 16.74 -6.93
C ARG A 151 5.63 15.81 -6.45
N GLU A 152 5.09 16.03 -5.25
CA GLU A 152 4.05 15.22 -4.66
C GLU A 152 2.65 15.79 -4.86
N VAL A 153 1.65 14.92 -4.90
CA VAL A 153 0.23 15.30 -5.00
C VAL A 153 -0.49 15.21 -3.66
N ALA A 154 0.03 14.40 -2.75
CA ALA A 154 -0.47 14.28 -1.39
C ALA A 154 0.61 13.74 -0.46
N ARG A 155 0.51 14.08 0.83
CA ARG A 155 1.36 13.57 1.91
C ARG A 155 0.55 13.36 3.17
N ALA A 156 0.83 12.27 3.89
CA ALA A 156 0.32 12.05 5.24
C ALA A 156 1.48 11.69 6.18
N PRO A 157 1.94 12.63 7.01
CA PRO A 157 2.90 12.34 8.06
C PRO A 157 2.19 11.73 9.27
N GLY A 158 2.77 10.66 9.83
CA GLY A 158 2.25 9.97 11.01
C GLY A 158 1.20 8.91 10.69
N TYR A 159 0.72 8.27 11.75
CA TYR A 159 -0.25 7.20 11.67
C TYR A 159 -1.66 7.72 11.36
N LEU A 160 -2.35 7.04 10.47
CA LEU A 160 -3.78 7.20 10.21
C LEU A 160 -4.53 5.97 10.67
N ARG A 161 -5.70 6.14 11.28
CA ARG A 161 -6.60 5.03 11.59
C ARG A 161 -7.07 4.33 10.30
N PRO A 162 -7.45 3.04 10.35
CA PRO A 162 -7.77 2.26 9.16
C PRO A 162 -8.74 2.93 8.17
N GLY A 163 -9.80 3.58 8.66
CA GLY A 163 -10.77 4.29 7.81
C GLY A 163 -10.15 5.46 7.05
N ASP A 164 -9.43 6.33 7.77
CA ASP A 164 -8.76 7.49 7.18
C ASP A 164 -7.59 7.06 6.28
N PHE A 165 -6.91 5.97 6.65
CA PHE A 165 -5.84 5.38 5.84
C PHE A 165 -6.37 4.95 4.47
N LEU A 166 -7.45 4.16 4.41
CA LEU A 166 -8.07 3.76 3.16
C LEU A 166 -8.61 4.97 2.38
N ALA A 167 -9.21 5.93 3.10
CA ALA A 167 -9.73 7.16 2.50
C ALA A 167 -8.63 7.98 1.81
N LEU A 168 -7.41 8.04 2.37
CA LEU A 168 -6.29 8.73 1.75
C LEU A 168 -5.89 8.08 0.41
N PHE A 169 -5.82 6.77 0.35
CA PHE A 169 -5.55 6.06 -0.89
C PHE A 169 -6.65 6.30 -1.95
N ARG A 170 -7.93 6.30 -1.53
CA ARG A 170 -9.05 6.66 -2.43
C ARG A 170 -8.95 8.10 -2.92
N PHE A 171 -8.68 9.04 -2.03
CA PHE A 171 -8.47 10.46 -2.36
C PHE A 171 -7.45 10.65 -3.48
N VAL A 172 -6.32 9.94 -3.39
CA VAL A 172 -5.27 9.99 -4.41
C VAL A 172 -5.68 9.26 -5.69
N ARG A 173 -6.26 8.06 -5.56
CA ARG A 173 -6.69 7.26 -6.72
C ARG A 173 -7.72 7.99 -7.57
N GLU A 174 -8.67 8.64 -6.94
CA GLU A 174 -9.76 9.40 -7.56
C GLU A 174 -9.34 10.80 -8.02
N LYS A 175 -8.07 11.19 -7.82
CA LYS A 175 -7.55 12.55 -8.08
C LYS A 175 -8.32 13.65 -7.36
N ALA A 176 -8.95 13.35 -6.25
CA ALA A 176 -9.74 14.32 -5.51
C ALA A 176 -8.89 15.52 -5.01
N TYR A 177 -7.56 15.34 -4.90
CA TYR A 177 -6.60 16.40 -4.59
C TYR A 177 -6.58 17.55 -5.59
N GLU A 178 -7.06 17.37 -6.81
CA GLU A 178 -7.15 18.43 -7.83
C GLU A 178 -8.24 19.46 -7.51
N GLY A 179 -9.24 19.10 -6.71
CA GLY A 179 -10.41 19.94 -6.44
C GLY A 179 -10.73 20.18 -4.97
N LYS A 180 -10.15 19.43 -4.01
CA LYS A 180 -10.47 19.55 -2.59
C LYS A 180 -9.34 19.12 -1.68
N SER A 181 -9.37 19.57 -0.42
CA SER A 181 -8.46 19.08 0.61
C SER A 181 -8.83 17.66 1.05
N PHE A 182 -7.88 16.91 1.61
CA PHE A 182 -8.16 15.59 2.18
C PHE A 182 -9.21 15.66 3.31
N ARG A 183 -9.17 16.71 4.14
CA ARG A 183 -10.18 16.94 5.19
C ARG A 183 -11.59 17.10 4.62
N ASP A 184 -11.74 17.79 3.49
CA ASP A 184 -13.05 17.96 2.86
C ASP A 184 -13.50 16.70 2.14
N PHE A 185 -12.56 15.93 1.59
CA PHE A 185 -12.86 14.61 1.06
C PHE A 185 -13.42 13.67 2.14
N LEU A 186 -12.82 13.63 3.32
CA LEU A 186 -13.31 12.81 4.43
C LEU A 186 -14.77 13.10 4.79
N LYS A 187 -15.22 14.37 4.70
CA LYS A 187 -16.62 14.74 4.96
C LYS A 187 -17.60 14.20 3.92
N THR A 188 -17.13 13.81 2.75
CA THR A 188 -17.97 13.27 1.66
C THR A 188 -18.16 11.75 1.74
N LEU A 189 -17.41 11.09 2.62
CA LEU A 189 -17.51 9.65 2.81
C LEU A 189 -18.68 9.29 3.72
N PRO A 190 -19.38 8.16 3.48
CA PRO A 190 -20.41 7.68 4.39
C PRO A 190 -19.79 7.35 5.75
N SER A 191 -20.54 7.69 6.82
CA SER A 191 -20.21 7.41 8.22
C SER A 191 -20.22 5.91 8.51
#